data_6e537399500792bd4fe75190bb24d204
#
_entry.id   6e537399500792bd4fe75190bb24d204
#
_cell.length_a   1.000
_cell.length_b   1.000
_cell.length_c   1.000
_cell.angle_alpha   90.00
_cell.angle_beta   90.00
_cell.angle_gamma   90.00
#
_symmetry.space_group_name_H-M   'P 1'
#
loop_
_entity.id
_entity.type
_entity.pdbx_description
1 polymer ?
#
loop_
_entity_poly.entity_id
_entity_poly.type
_entity_poly.pdbx_seq_one_letter_code
_entity_poly.pdbx_strand_id
1 'polypeptide(L)'
;MRQARVKPTRVTPSRAGIVVVYPGSFDPVTYGHLDIVQRAASQFPHVVVAVVANPSKSPMFTLPQRVEMLREACGSMRNVEIDAFEGLLVDYVRRFERALIVKGLRIVSDFEHEFSMALLNRKLKGGAETIFMPASPQYAYVSSSSVKEVFSLGGDVAEFVPPSVLRHMRARRGKAKR
;
A
#
# COMPACT_ATOMS: atom_id res chain seq x y z
N MET A 1 12.21 4.87 -23.79
CA MET A 1 12.23 5.82 -22.65
C MET A 1 12.66 5.06 -21.40
N ARG A 2 13.84 5.37 -20.84
CA ARG A 2 14.33 4.74 -19.60
C ARG A 2 13.48 5.23 -18.43
N GLN A 3 12.75 4.32 -17.79
CA GLN A 3 12.06 4.62 -16.54
C GLN A 3 13.09 5.02 -15.47
N ALA A 4 12.88 6.19 -14.86
CA ALA A 4 13.73 6.66 -13.78
C ALA A 4 13.67 5.63 -12.63
N ARG A 5 14.82 4.99 -12.33
CA ARG A 5 14.97 4.15 -11.14
C ARG A 5 14.75 5.04 -9.90
N VAL A 6 13.65 4.80 -9.20
CA VAL A 6 13.45 5.39 -7.87
C VAL A 6 14.55 4.81 -6.98
N LYS A 7 15.49 5.65 -6.52
CA LYS A 7 16.50 5.21 -5.55
C LYS A 7 15.75 4.85 -4.26
N PRO A 8 15.97 3.65 -3.69
CA PRO A 8 15.38 3.30 -2.42
C PRO A 8 15.86 4.29 -1.36
N THR A 9 14.92 4.88 -0.63
CA THR A 9 15.23 5.70 0.54
C THR A 9 15.94 4.80 1.54
N ARG A 10 17.06 5.26 2.10
CA ARG A 10 17.75 4.52 3.17
C ARG A 10 16.84 4.50 4.39
N VAL A 11 16.13 3.40 4.58
CA VAL A 11 15.41 3.13 5.82
C VAL A 11 16.45 2.99 6.92
N THR A 12 16.44 3.90 7.90
CA THR A 12 17.31 3.80 9.07
C THR A 12 16.71 2.73 10.00
N PRO A 13 17.37 1.58 10.23
CA PRO A 13 16.80 0.56 11.11
C PRO A 13 16.64 1.17 12.51
N SER A 14 15.42 1.17 13.01
CA SER A 14 15.13 1.53 14.40
C SER A 14 15.82 0.50 15.32
N ARG A 15 16.64 0.97 16.22
CA ARG A 15 17.54 0.19 17.07
C ARG A 15 16.88 -0.79 18.06
N ALA A 16 15.56 -0.90 18.17
CA ALA A 16 14.93 -1.75 19.22
C ALA A 16 13.46 -2.11 18.96
N GLY A 17 12.97 -2.31 17.75
CA GLY A 17 11.55 -2.63 17.55
C GLY A 17 11.26 -3.50 16.33
N ILE A 18 10.09 -4.16 16.35
CA ILE A 18 9.57 -4.84 15.18
C ILE A 18 9.12 -3.80 14.16
N VAL A 19 9.61 -3.91 12.93
CA VAL A 19 9.09 -3.14 11.78
C VAL A 19 7.90 -3.87 11.19
N VAL A 20 6.80 -3.16 11.00
CA VAL A 20 5.64 -3.71 10.31
C VAL A 20 5.62 -3.19 8.87
N VAL A 21 5.64 -4.11 7.91
CA VAL A 21 5.59 -3.79 6.48
C VAL A 21 4.18 -4.03 5.98
N TYR A 22 3.53 -2.99 5.47
CA TYR A 22 2.23 -3.06 4.81
C TYR A 22 2.42 -2.91 3.29
N PRO A 23 2.53 -4.02 2.53
CA PRO A 23 2.76 -3.98 1.10
C PRO A 23 1.45 -3.85 0.33
N GLY A 24 1.47 -3.07 -0.74
CA GLY A 24 0.32 -2.94 -1.63
C GLY A 24 0.62 -2.18 -2.91
N SER A 25 -0.31 -2.23 -3.86
CA SER A 25 -0.21 -1.44 -5.10
C SER A 25 -0.59 0.02 -4.86
N PHE A 26 -1.56 0.28 -3.99
CA PHE A 26 -2.06 1.63 -3.64
C PHE A 26 -2.37 2.49 -4.88
N ASP A 27 -3.15 1.94 -5.79
CA ASP A 27 -3.45 2.52 -7.10
C ASP A 27 -4.95 2.77 -7.32
N PRO A 28 -5.51 3.84 -6.71
CA PRO A 28 -4.91 4.72 -5.70
C PRO A 28 -5.03 4.19 -4.27
N VAL A 29 -4.41 4.91 -3.31
CA VAL A 29 -4.69 4.72 -1.88
C VAL A 29 -6.15 5.12 -1.57
N THR A 30 -6.81 4.35 -0.69
CA THR A 30 -8.20 4.55 -0.27
C THR A 30 -8.29 4.72 1.24
N TYR A 31 -9.43 5.14 1.76
CA TYR A 31 -9.65 5.17 3.21
C TYR A 31 -9.54 3.79 3.86
N GLY A 32 -9.89 2.71 3.13
CA GLY A 32 -9.67 1.34 3.63
C GLY A 32 -8.19 1.01 3.85
N HIS A 33 -7.30 1.50 3.00
CA HIS A 33 -5.85 1.37 3.23
C HIS A 33 -5.40 2.20 4.42
N LEU A 34 -5.88 3.44 4.55
CA LEU A 34 -5.50 4.32 5.66
C LEU A 34 -6.00 3.80 7.00
N ASP A 35 -7.17 3.15 7.07
CA ASP A 35 -7.68 2.48 8.27
C ASP A 35 -6.65 1.45 8.78
N ILE A 36 -6.16 0.58 7.90
CA ILE A 36 -5.14 -0.41 8.25
C ILE A 36 -3.84 0.27 8.69
N VAL A 37 -3.38 1.31 7.97
CA VAL A 37 -2.15 2.04 8.33
C VAL A 37 -2.27 2.68 9.70
N GLN A 38 -3.37 3.38 10.00
CA GLN A 38 -3.61 4.04 11.28
C GLN A 38 -3.64 3.06 12.44
N ARG A 39 -4.35 1.94 12.26
CA ARG A 39 -4.45 0.88 13.28
C ARG A 39 -3.13 0.16 13.47
N ALA A 40 -2.36 -0.11 12.42
CA ALA A 40 -1.02 -0.64 12.55
C ALA A 40 -0.09 0.37 13.27
N ALA A 41 -0.14 1.65 12.91
CA ALA A 41 0.66 2.69 13.53
C ALA A 41 0.33 2.92 15.02
N SER A 42 -0.90 2.62 15.47
CA SER A 42 -1.27 2.69 16.88
C SER A 42 -0.74 1.51 17.71
N GLN A 43 -0.39 0.38 17.09
CA GLN A 43 0.05 -0.83 17.75
C GLN A 43 1.56 -1.08 17.65
N PHE A 44 2.20 -0.56 16.62
CA PHE A 44 3.59 -0.84 16.31
C PHE A 44 4.43 0.44 16.26
N PRO A 45 5.68 0.38 16.77
CA PRO A 45 6.53 1.56 16.85
C PRO A 45 7.01 2.07 15.49
N HIS A 46 7.03 1.21 14.46
CA HIS A 46 7.45 1.58 13.11
C HIS A 46 6.65 0.80 12.06
N VAL A 47 5.99 1.52 11.18
CA VAL A 47 5.19 0.98 10.07
C VAL A 47 5.77 1.49 8.75
N VAL A 48 6.07 0.57 7.85
CA VAL A 48 6.50 0.88 6.48
C VAL A 48 5.39 0.52 5.51
N VAL A 49 4.80 1.51 4.87
CA VAL A 49 3.86 1.30 3.76
C VAL A 49 4.68 1.16 2.48
N ALA A 50 4.76 -0.08 1.98
CA ALA A 50 5.65 -0.45 0.89
C ALA A 50 4.90 -0.56 -0.45
N VAL A 51 5.10 0.39 -1.34
CA VAL A 51 4.45 0.41 -2.67
C VAL A 51 5.14 -0.58 -3.61
N VAL A 52 4.39 -1.58 -4.07
CA VAL A 52 4.93 -2.60 -5.00
C VAL A 52 4.93 -2.05 -6.43
N ALA A 53 6.10 -2.09 -7.07
CA ALA A 53 6.22 -1.92 -8.50
C ALA A 53 5.96 -3.28 -9.18
N ASN A 54 4.72 -3.50 -9.64
CA ASN A 54 4.38 -4.72 -10.37
C ASN A 54 4.35 -4.43 -11.88
N PRO A 55 5.35 -4.91 -12.66
CA PRO A 55 5.44 -4.64 -14.09
C PRO A 55 4.33 -5.33 -14.91
N SER A 56 3.69 -6.39 -14.39
CA SER A 56 2.61 -7.10 -15.09
C SER A 56 1.24 -6.42 -15.00
N LYS A 57 1.11 -5.38 -14.15
CA LYS A 57 -0.13 -4.61 -14.01
C LYS A 57 -0.01 -3.27 -14.72
N SER A 58 -1.07 -2.84 -15.39
CA SER A 58 -1.20 -1.48 -15.95
C SER A 58 -1.83 -0.55 -14.91
N PRO A 59 -1.04 0.10 -14.04
CA PRO A 59 -1.57 0.94 -12.99
C PRO A 59 -2.13 2.25 -13.56
N MET A 60 -3.14 2.80 -12.87
CA MET A 60 -3.66 4.13 -13.21
C MET A 60 -2.62 5.21 -12.93
N PHE A 61 -1.83 5.07 -11.86
CA PHE A 61 -0.80 6.03 -11.45
C PHE A 61 0.58 5.41 -11.50
N THR A 62 1.56 6.22 -11.92
CA THR A 62 2.97 5.81 -11.88
C THR A 62 3.42 5.54 -10.44
N LEU A 63 4.49 4.77 -10.26
CA LEU A 63 5.04 4.48 -8.93
C LEU A 63 5.34 5.76 -8.13
N PRO A 64 6.01 6.79 -8.68
CA PRO A 64 6.22 8.05 -7.97
C PRO A 64 4.92 8.74 -7.53
N GLN A 65 3.89 8.75 -8.38
CA GLN A 65 2.59 9.34 -8.02
C GLN A 65 1.89 8.60 -6.87
N ARG A 66 1.96 7.26 -6.86
CA ARG A 66 1.40 6.45 -5.77
C ARG A 66 2.12 6.69 -4.44
N VAL A 67 3.45 6.81 -4.48
CA VAL A 67 4.27 7.17 -3.31
C VAL A 67 3.92 8.57 -2.80
N GLU A 68 3.78 9.55 -3.70
CA GLU A 68 3.41 10.92 -3.36
C GLU A 68 2.04 10.99 -2.69
N MET A 69 1.01 10.35 -3.27
CA MET A 69 -0.33 10.26 -2.69
C MET A 69 -0.32 9.65 -1.28
N LEU A 70 0.48 8.61 -1.04
CA LEU A 70 0.62 8.01 0.29
C LEU A 70 1.32 8.95 1.26
N ARG A 71 2.39 9.65 0.85
CA ARG A 71 3.07 10.63 1.69
C ARG A 71 2.14 11.77 2.10
N GLU A 72 1.34 12.30 1.17
CA GLU A 72 0.33 13.31 1.50
C GLU A 72 -0.73 12.76 2.47
N ALA A 73 -1.22 11.53 2.23
CA ALA A 73 -2.29 10.94 3.03
C ALA A 73 -1.83 10.51 4.44
N CYS A 74 -0.56 10.12 4.60
CA CYS A 74 0.00 9.62 5.87
C CYS A 74 0.85 10.67 6.60
N GLY A 75 1.00 11.88 6.08
CA GLY A 75 1.97 12.88 6.57
C GLY A 75 1.86 13.30 8.03
N SER A 76 0.71 13.05 8.69
CA SER A 76 0.53 13.29 10.13
C SER A 76 1.01 12.15 11.03
N MET A 77 1.31 10.98 10.47
CA MET A 77 1.68 9.78 11.22
C MET A 77 3.20 9.69 11.36
N ARG A 78 3.74 10.03 12.53
CA ARG A 78 5.19 10.17 12.77
C ARG A 78 5.98 8.86 12.68
N ASN A 79 5.33 7.72 12.92
CA ASN A 79 5.93 6.39 12.90
C ASN A 79 5.59 5.60 11.62
N VAL A 80 5.08 6.29 10.58
CA VAL A 80 4.77 5.70 9.27
C VAL A 80 5.77 6.21 8.24
N GLU A 81 6.44 5.29 7.59
CA GLU A 81 7.35 5.55 6.48
C GLU A 81 6.75 5.05 5.17
N ILE A 82 6.93 5.79 4.08
CA ILE A 82 6.48 5.39 2.75
C ILE A 82 7.70 5.04 1.91
N ASP A 83 7.79 3.80 1.47
CA ASP A 83 8.85 3.31 0.60
C ASP A 83 8.26 2.60 -0.63
N ALA A 84 9.10 2.29 -1.60
CA ALA A 84 8.72 1.55 -2.80
C ALA A 84 9.76 0.47 -3.10
N PHE A 85 9.30 -0.67 -3.61
CA PHE A 85 10.18 -1.77 -3.98
C PHE A 85 9.71 -2.47 -5.25
N GLU A 86 10.65 -3.19 -5.85
CA GLU A 86 10.45 -4.08 -6.99
C GLU A 86 10.98 -5.47 -6.63
N GLY A 87 10.35 -6.52 -7.16
CA GLY A 87 10.74 -7.90 -6.91
C GLY A 87 9.94 -8.55 -5.78
N LEU A 88 10.55 -9.54 -5.12
CA LEU A 88 9.89 -10.34 -4.10
C LEU A 88 9.73 -9.57 -2.78
N LEU A 89 8.55 -9.69 -2.19
CA LEU A 89 8.26 -9.08 -0.89
C LEU A 89 9.19 -9.58 0.23
N VAL A 90 9.53 -10.87 0.21
CA VAL A 90 10.44 -11.45 1.21
C VAL A 90 11.85 -10.84 1.13
N ASP A 91 12.36 -10.54 -0.07
CA ASP A 91 13.65 -9.89 -0.24
C ASP A 91 13.64 -8.44 0.25
N TYR A 92 12.51 -7.76 0.08
CA TYR A 92 12.30 -6.43 0.64
C TYR A 92 12.28 -6.46 2.17
N VAL A 93 11.49 -7.37 2.76
CA VAL A 93 11.30 -7.50 4.22
C VAL A 93 12.61 -7.90 4.94
N ARG A 94 13.47 -8.69 4.29
CA ARG A 94 14.81 -9.09 4.83
C ARG A 94 15.77 -7.91 5.05
N ARG A 95 15.47 -6.74 4.53
CA ARG A 95 16.26 -5.51 4.80
C ARG A 95 16.13 -5.04 6.25
N PHE A 96 15.15 -5.53 6.97
CA PHE A 96 14.88 -5.22 8.36
C PHE A 96 15.30 -6.42 9.24
N GLU A 97 15.94 -6.15 10.37
CA GLU A 97 16.38 -7.19 11.29
C GLU A 97 15.23 -8.01 11.86
N ARG A 98 14.13 -7.34 12.20
CA ARG A 98 12.87 -7.94 12.70
C ARG A 98 11.69 -7.28 12.01
N ALA A 99 10.99 -8.04 11.20
CA ALA A 99 9.83 -7.51 10.50
C ALA A 99 8.66 -8.50 10.46
N LEU A 100 7.46 -7.93 10.40
CA LEU A 100 6.20 -8.64 10.12
C LEU A 100 5.55 -8.02 8.89
N ILE A 101 4.89 -8.84 8.10
CA ILE A 101 4.01 -8.36 7.02
C ILE A 101 2.63 -8.16 7.60
N VAL A 102 2.00 -7.01 7.35
CA VAL A 102 0.58 -6.77 7.62
C VAL A 102 -0.20 -6.84 6.31
N LYS A 103 -1.34 -7.52 6.34
CA LYS A 103 -2.30 -7.57 5.25
C LYS A 103 -3.69 -7.21 5.74
N GLY A 104 -4.33 -6.24 5.06
CA GLY A 104 -5.73 -5.92 5.29
C GLY A 104 -6.64 -6.94 4.63
N LEU A 105 -7.66 -7.41 5.35
CA LEU A 105 -8.68 -8.33 4.83
C LEU A 105 -10.04 -7.65 4.85
N ARG A 106 -10.74 -7.64 3.72
CA ARG A 106 -12.07 -7.04 3.57
C ARG A 106 -13.17 -8.08 3.50
N ILE A 107 -12.94 -9.11 2.71
CA ILE A 107 -13.90 -10.17 2.39
C ILE A 107 -13.21 -11.53 2.41
N VAL A 108 -13.97 -12.61 2.42
CA VAL A 108 -13.44 -13.98 2.50
C VAL A 108 -12.50 -14.32 1.34
N SER A 109 -12.80 -13.88 0.12
CA SER A 109 -11.93 -14.13 -1.04
C SER A 109 -10.56 -13.43 -0.94
N ASP A 110 -10.46 -12.28 -0.26
CA ASP A 110 -9.17 -11.66 0.05
C ASP A 110 -8.34 -12.60 0.94
N PHE A 111 -8.99 -13.22 1.95
CA PHE A 111 -8.32 -14.12 2.88
C PHE A 111 -7.71 -15.33 2.16
N GLU A 112 -8.43 -16.01 1.29
CA GLU A 112 -7.92 -17.18 0.57
C GLU A 112 -6.65 -16.86 -0.22
N HIS A 113 -6.66 -15.75 -0.94
CA HIS A 113 -5.50 -15.32 -1.72
C HIS A 113 -4.33 -14.90 -0.82
N GLU A 114 -4.58 -14.04 0.16
CA GLU A 114 -3.53 -13.51 1.04
C GLU A 114 -2.97 -14.59 1.98
N PHE A 115 -3.79 -15.56 2.39
CA PHE A 115 -3.35 -16.71 3.17
C PHE A 115 -2.39 -17.60 2.36
N SER A 116 -2.73 -17.91 1.11
CA SER A 116 -1.85 -18.67 0.21
C SER A 116 -0.52 -17.94 0.00
N MET A 117 -0.57 -16.62 -0.21
CA MET A 117 0.65 -15.81 -0.35
C MET A 117 1.47 -15.73 0.95
N ALA A 118 0.82 -15.72 2.11
CA ALA A 118 1.52 -15.74 3.41
C ALA A 118 2.29 -17.05 3.60
N LEU A 119 1.68 -18.20 3.25
CA LEU A 119 2.36 -19.51 3.30
C LEU A 119 3.56 -19.57 2.34
N LEU A 120 3.43 -19.02 1.13
CA LEU A 120 4.53 -18.93 0.17
C LEU A 120 5.65 -18.04 0.70
N ASN A 121 5.33 -16.83 1.19
CA ASN A 121 6.32 -15.92 1.75
C ASN A 121 7.06 -16.52 2.95
N ARG A 122 6.37 -17.29 3.80
CA ARG A 122 6.98 -18.01 4.92
C ARG A 122 7.92 -19.11 4.47
N LYS A 123 7.59 -19.82 3.37
CA LYS A 123 8.39 -20.93 2.83
C LYS A 123 9.62 -20.47 2.06
N LEU A 124 9.60 -19.29 1.46
CA LEU A 124 10.72 -18.75 0.72
C LEU A 124 11.93 -18.48 1.65
N LYS A 125 13.14 -18.56 1.08
CA LYS A 125 14.39 -18.32 1.83
C LYS A 125 14.36 -16.94 2.50
N GLY A 126 14.52 -16.94 3.81
CA GLY A 126 14.44 -15.72 4.64
C GLY A 126 13.01 -15.35 5.02
N GLY A 127 12.10 -16.32 5.04
CA GLY A 127 10.67 -16.19 5.24
C GLY A 127 10.22 -15.12 6.22
N ALA A 128 9.07 -14.54 5.95
CA ALA A 128 8.47 -13.50 6.78
C ALA A 128 7.10 -13.94 7.27
N GLU A 129 6.83 -13.68 8.54
CA GLU A 129 5.52 -13.91 9.12
C GLU A 129 4.53 -12.82 8.71
N THR A 130 3.27 -13.24 8.51
CA THR A 130 2.19 -12.34 8.10
C THR A 130 1.11 -12.31 9.17
N ILE A 131 0.68 -11.12 9.54
CA ILE A 131 -0.51 -10.91 10.36
C ILE A 131 -1.62 -10.29 9.52
N PHE A 132 -2.86 -10.69 9.78
CA PHE A 132 -4.02 -10.22 9.08
C PHE A 132 -4.81 -9.25 9.95
N MET A 133 -5.17 -8.10 9.39
CA MET A 133 -6.01 -7.10 10.04
C MET A 133 -7.33 -6.99 9.28
N PRO A 134 -8.47 -7.35 9.88
CA PRO A 134 -9.78 -7.12 9.26
C PRO A 134 -10.00 -5.63 9.02
N ALA A 135 -10.51 -5.27 7.85
CA ALA A 135 -10.90 -3.90 7.55
C ALA A 135 -12.08 -3.47 8.45
N SER A 136 -12.14 -2.20 8.79
CA SER A 136 -13.30 -1.64 9.49
C SER A 136 -14.55 -1.78 8.61
N PRO A 137 -15.74 -2.09 9.18
CA PRO A 137 -16.95 -2.39 8.41
C PRO A 137 -17.30 -1.35 7.35
N GLN A 138 -17.10 -0.05 7.66
CA GLN A 138 -17.38 1.05 6.73
C GLN A 138 -16.48 1.06 5.49
N TYR A 139 -15.35 0.34 5.48
CA TYR A 139 -14.41 0.26 4.37
C TYR A 139 -14.32 -1.12 3.73
N ALA A 140 -15.06 -2.11 4.23
CA ALA A 140 -14.97 -3.49 3.76
C ALA A 140 -15.30 -3.65 2.26
N TYR A 141 -16.15 -2.78 1.72
CA TYR A 141 -16.54 -2.79 0.31
C TYR A 141 -15.64 -1.90 -0.59
N VAL A 142 -14.71 -1.14 0.00
CA VAL A 142 -13.86 -0.20 -0.75
C VAL A 142 -12.61 -0.89 -1.28
N SER A 143 -12.45 -0.90 -2.61
CA SER A 143 -11.21 -1.36 -3.25
C SER A 143 -10.66 -0.30 -4.22
N SER A 144 -9.35 -0.31 -4.46
CA SER A 144 -8.76 0.56 -5.50
C SER A 144 -9.35 0.27 -6.88
N SER A 145 -9.67 -0.99 -7.18
CA SER A 145 -10.26 -1.37 -8.47
C SER A 145 -11.66 -0.79 -8.64
N SER A 146 -12.54 -0.97 -7.64
CA SER A 146 -13.89 -0.41 -7.67
C SER A 146 -13.87 1.12 -7.73
N VAL A 147 -12.97 1.76 -6.96
CA VAL A 147 -12.80 3.23 -7.00
C VAL A 147 -12.37 3.70 -8.40
N LYS A 148 -11.43 3.01 -9.04
CA LYS A 148 -11.01 3.34 -10.40
C LYS A 148 -12.15 3.17 -11.41
N GLU A 149 -12.89 2.09 -11.30
CA GLU A 149 -14.04 1.81 -12.18
C GLU A 149 -15.09 2.90 -12.08
N VAL A 150 -15.59 3.19 -10.87
CA VAL A 150 -16.58 4.25 -10.62
C VAL A 150 -16.07 5.59 -11.15
N PHE A 151 -14.82 5.94 -10.86
CA PHE A 151 -14.23 7.19 -11.32
C PHE A 151 -14.13 7.27 -12.85
N SER A 152 -13.73 6.19 -13.53
CA SER A 152 -13.59 6.14 -14.99
C SER A 152 -14.93 6.34 -15.71
N LEU A 153 -16.02 5.84 -15.12
CA LEU A 153 -17.39 5.99 -15.59
C LEU A 153 -18.02 7.35 -15.22
N GLY A 154 -17.29 8.20 -14.51
CA GLY A 154 -17.74 9.55 -14.19
C GLY A 154 -18.36 9.72 -12.81
N GLY A 155 -18.46 8.64 -12.03
CA GLY A 155 -18.99 8.68 -10.67
C GLY A 155 -18.13 9.47 -9.69
N ASP A 156 -18.73 9.91 -8.59
CA ASP A 156 -18.01 10.55 -7.50
C ASP A 156 -17.40 9.49 -6.58
N VAL A 157 -16.15 9.71 -6.20
CA VAL A 157 -15.38 8.82 -5.34
C VAL A 157 -14.84 9.53 -4.09
N ALA A 158 -15.34 10.73 -3.78
CA ALA A 158 -14.85 11.56 -2.69
C ALA A 158 -14.96 10.88 -1.32
N GLU A 159 -15.95 10.02 -1.11
CA GLU A 159 -16.13 9.27 0.14
C GLU A 159 -15.19 8.08 0.31
N PHE A 160 -14.47 7.68 -0.75
CA PHE A 160 -13.64 6.48 -0.73
C PHE A 160 -12.15 6.78 -0.69
N VAL A 161 -11.73 8.01 -1.01
CA VAL A 161 -10.33 8.40 -1.09
C VAL A 161 -10.06 9.73 -0.38
N PRO A 162 -8.85 9.94 0.16
CA PRO A 162 -8.47 11.22 0.73
C PRO A 162 -8.60 12.38 -0.28
N PRO A 163 -8.84 13.62 0.20
CA PRO A 163 -8.92 14.80 -0.69
C PRO A 163 -7.68 15.01 -1.56
N SER A 164 -6.49 14.69 -1.03
CA SER A 164 -5.23 14.72 -1.78
C SER A 164 -5.27 13.78 -2.98
N VAL A 165 -5.69 12.55 -2.76
CA VAL A 165 -5.83 11.51 -3.81
C VAL A 165 -6.87 11.92 -4.86
N LEU A 166 -8.00 12.46 -4.42
CA LEU A 166 -9.05 12.94 -5.32
C LEU A 166 -8.52 14.04 -6.26
N ARG A 167 -7.65 14.94 -5.76
CA ARG A 167 -7.00 15.96 -6.61
C ARG A 167 -6.16 15.30 -7.72
N HIS A 168 -5.34 14.31 -7.39
CA HIS A 168 -4.54 13.55 -8.36
C HIS A 168 -5.42 12.84 -9.41
N MET A 169 -6.51 12.22 -8.98
CA MET A 169 -7.47 11.55 -9.87
C MET A 169 -8.12 12.55 -10.85
N ARG A 170 -8.60 13.69 -10.36
CA ARG A 170 -9.22 14.74 -11.20
C ARG A 170 -8.23 15.35 -12.20
N ALA A 171 -6.99 15.62 -11.78
CA ALA A 171 -5.94 16.13 -12.65
C ALA A 171 -5.63 15.17 -13.81
N ARG A 172 -5.64 13.86 -13.56
CA ARG A 172 -5.43 12.84 -14.60
C ARG A 172 -6.59 12.84 -15.62
N ARG A 173 -7.85 12.93 -15.16
CA ARG A 173 -9.04 12.96 -16.02
C ARG A 173 -9.04 14.17 -16.96
N GLY A 174 -8.57 15.31 -16.50
CA GLY A 174 -8.41 16.52 -17.31
C GLY A 174 -7.36 16.37 -18.44
N LYS A 175 -6.32 15.58 -18.22
CA LYS A 175 -5.28 15.27 -19.24
C LYS A 175 -5.74 14.25 -20.29
N ALA A 176 -6.63 13.34 -19.94
CA ALA A 176 -7.15 12.33 -20.87
C ALA A 176 -8.24 12.86 -21.84
N LYS A 177 -8.80 14.05 -21.56
CA LYS A 177 -9.80 14.71 -22.40
C LYS A 177 -9.22 15.77 -23.37
N ARG A 178 -7.92 15.99 -23.34
CA ARG A 178 -7.15 16.85 -24.26
C ARG A 178 -6.35 15.99 -25.24
#